data_1e1616cb9045b6099bb425ee74251548
#
_entry.id   1e1616cb9045b6099bb425ee74251548
#
_cell.length_a   1.000
_cell.length_b   1.000
_cell.length_c   1.000
_cell.angle_alpha   90.00
_cell.angle_beta   90.00
_cell.angle_gamma   90.00
#
_symmetry.space_group_name_H-M   'P 1'
#
loop_
_entity.id
_entity.type
_entity.pdbx_description
1 polymer ?
#
loop_
_entity_poly.entity_id
_entity_poly.type
_entity_poly.pdbx_seq_one_letter_code
_entity_poly.pdbx_strand_id
1 'polypeptide(L)'
;MLHGLNRTLLKEAIYTYTRWQVVAMLFLGFSAGLPFLLVFSTLNARLADIGVETATIGFFSWLGITYSIKVFWAPIVDRLKIPVLDRLFGKRRSWILLAQAGIATGLYLMAQVDAISAPEMMAYCGLLVAFSSATQDVAIDAYRIEIAEERLQAALAATYIFGYRLALLVAGAGALYLAEFWSWQVSYEVMALLVGVGMITVLVVREPAVNHFAAAQDIADRIEQEAGKRTHLNPRLARFIGWFYAAVAGPFLDFFRRYQELAILILITVAVYRVSDIAMGVMANPFYLDFMGFSKTEVADVTKVFGFFMTIAGSLLGGVLVMRYGVRRMLLVGAAMTAATNLLFVLLAQYPPDLGLLALVVSADNLSGGIANVALIAWLSSMTSASFTATQYALFSSLMTLPGKFLGGFSGIVVADFGYAEFFLIAGLMGVPAILLAWYMIRKGERLDALAPRASEAEA
;
A
#
# COMPACT_ATOMS: atom_id res chain seq x y z
N MET A 1 36.94 -16.48 -0.23
CA MET A 1 35.55 -16.89 0.11
C MET A 1 34.52 -15.79 -0.11
N LEU A 2 34.73 -14.56 0.30
CA LEU A 2 33.78 -13.44 0.13
C LEU A 2 33.48 -13.07 -1.34
N HIS A 3 34.43 -13.21 -2.27
CA HIS A 3 34.24 -12.89 -3.69
C HIS A 3 33.33 -13.91 -4.44
N GLY A 4 33.33 -15.17 -4.03
CA GLY A 4 32.45 -16.20 -4.63
C GLY A 4 31.00 -16.10 -4.15
N LEU A 5 30.81 -15.78 -2.86
CA LEU A 5 29.46 -15.57 -2.28
C LEU A 5 28.73 -14.40 -2.93
N ASN A 6 29.45 -13.34 -3.29
CA ASN A 6 28.88 -12.14 -3.91
C ASN A 6 28.37 -12.40 -5.34
N ARG A 7 29.08 -13.24 -6.12
CA ARG A 7 28.67 -13.59 -7.49
C ARG A 7 27.45 -14.53 -7.53
N THR A 8 27.33 -15.46 -6.58
CA THR A 8 26.18 -16.38 -6.51
C THR A 8 24.91 -15.63 -6.09
N LEU A 9 25.01 -14.79 -5.06
CA LEU A 9 23.90 -13.92 -4.61
C LEU A 9 23.42 -12.97 -5.70
N LEU A 10 24.35 -12.37 -6.45
CA LEU A 10 24.00 -11.48 -7.55
C LEU A 10 23.28 -12.24 -8.67
N LYS A 11 23.73 -13.43 -9.02
CA LYS A 11 23.06 -14.27 -10.04
C LYS A 11 21.67 -14.70 -9.58
N GLU A 12 21.52 -15.12 -8.32
CA GLU A 12 20.22 -15.48 -7.75
C GLU A 12 19.26 -14.29 -7.70
N ALA A 13 19.76 -13.11 -7.30
CA ALA A 13 18.97 -11.89 -7.31
C ALA A 13 18.52 -11.53 -8.73
N ILE A 14 19.43 -11.47 -9.71
CA ILE A 14 19.10 -11.20 -11.12
C ILE A 14 18.08 -12.21 -11.63
N TYR A 15 18.29 -13.49 -11.40
CA TYR A 15 17.34 -14.53 -11.81
C TYR A 15 15.96 -14.34 -11.18
N THR A 16 15.90 -13.95 -9.91
CA THR A 16 14.65 -13.68 -9.19
C THR A 16 13.91 -12.50 -9.81
N TYR A 17 14.60 -11.39 -10.07
CA TYR A 17 13.99 -10.19 -10.65
C TYR A 17 13.62 -10.32 -12.14
N THR A 18 14.12 -11.32 -12.85
CA THR A 18 13.70 -11.62 -14.24
C THR A 18 12.53 -12.60 -14.32
N ARG A 19 12.06 -13.15 -13.22
CA ARG A 19 10.86 -14.00 -13.22
C ARG A 19 9.64 -13.21 -13.66
N TRP A 20 8.80 -13.80 -14.50
CA TRP A 20 7.63 -13.12 -15.06
C TRP A 20 6.67 -12.56 -14.01
N GLN A 21 6.49 -13.29 -12.87
CA GLN A 21 5.66 -12.82 -11.76
C GLN A 21 6.19 -11.51 -11.16
N VAL A 22 7.52 -11.42 -11.00
CA VAL A 22 8.19 -10.25 -10.43
C VAL A 22 8.14 -9.07 -11.41
N VAL A 23 8.39 -9.34 -12.70
CA VAL A 23 8.28 -8.32 -13.76
C VAL A 23 6.85 -7.81 -13.91
N ALA A 24 5.85 -8.69 -13.84
CA ALA A 24 4.45 -8.29 -13.88
C ALA A 24 4.07 -7.34 -12.75
N MET A 25 4.66 -7.51 -11.55
CA MET A 25 4.42 -6.61 -10.42
C MET A 25 4.91 -5.19 -10.66
N LEU A 26 5.90 -4.97 -11.51
CA LEU A 26 6.33 -3.63 -11.92
C LEU A 26 5.16 -2.87 -12.60
N PHE A 27 4.53 -3.51 -13.58
CA PHE A 27 3.45 -2.91 -14.36
C PHE A 27 2.14 -2.82 -13.57
N LEU A 28 1.84 -3.81 -12.73
CA LEU A 28 0.70 -3.74 -11.81
C LEU A 28 0.89 -2.68 -10.73
N GLY A 29 2.12 -2.53 -10.22
CA GLY A 29 2.49 -1.44 -9.32
C GLY A 29 2.33 -0.06 -9.98
N PHE A 30 2.75 0.07 -11.24
CA PHE A 30 2.50 1.27 -12.03
C PHE A 30 1.00 1.57 -12.16
N SER A 31 0.20 0.57 -12.49
CA SER A 31 -1.26 0.71 -12.58
C SER A 31 -1.89 1.13 -11.25
N ALA A 32 -1.40 0.62 -10.12
CA ALA A 32 -1.89 0.96 -8.79
C ALA A 32 -1.52 2.39 -8.36
N GLY A 33 -0.30 2.85 -8.68
CA GLY A 33 0.17 4.18 -8.32
C GLY A 33 -0.41 5.31 -9.16
N LEU A 34 -0.77 5.03 -10.42
CA LEU A 34 -1.18 6.05 -11.40
C LEU A 34 -2.37 6.89 -10.94
N PRO A 35 -3.51 6.32 -10.46
CA PRO A 35 -4.68 7.11 -10.08
C PRO A 35 -4.48 7.92 -8.80
N PHE A 36 -3.52 7.55 -7.95
CA PHE A 36 -3.41 8.13 -6.61
C PHE A 36 -3.24 9.65 -6.62
N LEU A 37 -2.23 10.18 -7.32
CA LEU A 37 -2.03 11.63 -7.38
C LEU A 37 -3.11 12.34 -8.19
N LEU A 38 -3.72 11.66 -9.18
CA LEU A 38 -4.75 12.24 -10.05
C LEU A 38 -6.08 12.54 -9.33
N VAL A 39 -6.29 11.96 -8.15
CA VAL A 39 -7.42 12.27 -7.26
C VAL A 39 -7.01 13.06 -6.00
N PHE A 40 -5.70 13.38 -5.86
CA PHE A 40 -5.17 14.15 -4.73
C PHE A 40 -4.40 15.37 -5.22
N SER A 41 -3.08 15.36 -5.12
CA SER A 41 -2.27 16.56 -5.35
C SER A 41 -2.36 17.10 -6.78
N THR A 42 -2.44 16.24 -7.79
CA THR A 42 -2.61 16.68 -9.18
C THR A 42 -4.01 17.25 -9.43
N LEU A 43 -5.06 16.65 -8.83
CA LEU A 43 -6.40 17.23 -8.88
C LEU A 43 -6.44 18.58 -8.18
N ASN A 44 -5.85 18.69 -6.99
CA ASN A 44 -5.79 19.95 -6.26
C ASN A 44 -5.06 21.05 -7.06
N ALA A 45 -3.96 20.69 -7.73
CA ALA A 45 -3.25 21.61 -8.62
C ALA A 45 -4.15 22.07 -9.79
N ARG A 46 -4.86 21.13 -10.44
CA ARG A 46 -5.82 21.46 -11.50
C ARG A 46 -6.91 22.41 -11.01
N LEU A 47 -7.55 22.09 -9.87
CA LEU A 47 -8.64 22.89 -9.31
C LEU A 47 -8.18 24.30 -8.93
N ALA A 48 -6.98 24.42 -8.36
CA ALA A 48 -6.37 25.71 -8.04
C ALA A 48 -6.05 26.54 -9.30
N ASP A 49 -5.46 25.89 -10.32
CA ASP A 49 -5.07 26.51 -11.58
C ASP A 49 -6.27 27.09 -12.36
N ILE A 50 -7.40 26.39 -12.35
CA ILE A 50 -8.66 26.87 -12.99
C ILE A 50 -9.47 27.81 -12.10
N GLY A 51 -9.01 28.16 -10.89
CA GLY A 51 -9.62 29.14 -10.00
C GLY A 51 -10.78 28.66 -9.14
N VAL A 52 -10.83 27.34 -8.83
CA VAL A 52 -11.79 26.80 -7.87
C VAL A 52 -11.44 27.27 -6.46
N GLU A 53 -12.45 27.65 -5.69
CA GLU A 53 -12.30 28.13 -4.31
C GLU A 53 -11.57 27.13 -3.42
N THR A 54 -10.61 27.62 -2.60
CA THR A 54 -9.76 26.79 -1.74
C THR A 54 -10.56 25.92 -0.77
N ALA A 55 -11.69 26.42 -0.25
CA ALA A 55 -12.57 25.64 0.61
C ALA A 55 -13.16 24.43 -0.11
N THR A 56 -13.57 24.60 -1.35
CA THR A 56 -14.06 23.50 -2.22
C THR A 56 -12.96 22.48 -2.51
N ILE A 57 -11.74 22.94 -2.79
CA ILE A 57 -10.57 22.04 -2.98
C ILE A 57 -10.34 21.19 -1.73
N GLY A 58 -10.51 21.76 -0.54
CA GLY A 58 -10.40 21.04 0.72
C GLY A 58 -11.33 19.82 0.82
N PHE A 59 -12.57 19.92 0.33
CA PHE A 59 -13.52 18.80 0.34
C PHE A 59 -13.09 17.63 -0.55
N PHE A 60 -12.34 17.87 -1.62
CA PHE A 60 -11.81 16.79 -2.47
C PHE A 60 -10.80 15.90 -1.73
N SER A 61 -10.19 16.36 -0.64
CA SER A 61 -9.33 15.53 0.20
C SER A 61 -10.07 14.33 0.82
N TRP A 62 -11.41 14.43 0.97
CA TRP A 62 -12.24 13.34 1.48
C TRP A 62 -12.30 12.12 0.57
N LEU A 63 -11.95 12.26 -0.72
CA LEU A 63 -11.75 11.11 -1.61
C LEU A 63 -10.74 10.10 -1.01
N GLY A 64 -9.80 10.59 -0.19
CA GLY A 64 -8.83 9.76 0.52
C GLY A 64 -9.40 8.80 1.55
N ILE A 65 -10.60 9.08 2.07
CA ILE A 65 -11.30 8.20 3.02
C ILE A 65 -11.56 6.84 2.36
N THR A 66 -11.88 6.84 1.06
CA THR A 66 -12.15 5.62 0.29
C THR A 66 -11.03 4.60 0.40
N TYR A 67 -9.77 5.04 0.34
CA TYR A 67 -8.61 4.13 0.47
C TYR A 67 -8.44 3.55 1.89
N SER A 68 -8.93 4.25 2.91
CA SER A 68 -8.83 3.79 4.30
C SER A 68 -9.94 2.82 4.68
N ILE A 69 -11.10 2.88 4.01
CA ILE A 69 -12.26 2.05 4.32
C ILE A 69 -12.41 0.84 3.39
N LYS A 70 -11.42 0.59 2.51
CA LYS A 70 -11.46 -0.52 1.55
C LYS A 70 -11.64 -1.91 2.18
N VAL A 71 -11.30 -2.07 3.46
CA VAL A 71 -11.53 -3.30 4.22
C VAL A 71 -13.01 -3.71 4.25
N PHE A 72 -13.96 -2.77 4.17
CA PHE A 72 -15.38 -3.07 4.23
C PHE A 72 -15.92 -3.81 3.00
N TRP A 73 -15.32 -3.61 1.82
CA TRP A 73 -15.73 -4.33 0.60
C TRP A 73 -14.71 -5.35 0.10
N ALA A 74 -13.54 -5.44 0.72
CA ALA A 74 -12.56 -6.48 0.41
C ALA A 74 -13.15 -7.91 0.48
N PRO A 75 -14.09 -8.25 1.41
CA PRO A 75 -14.78 -9.55 1.41
C PRO A 75 -15.56 -9.83 0.13
N ILE A 76 -16.08 -8.79 -0.54
CA ILE A 76 -16.78 -8.92 -1.82
C ILE A 76 -15.78 -9.37 -2.91
N VAL A 77 -14.61 -8.73 -2.95
CA VAL A 77 -13.53 -9.07 -3.89
C VAL A 77 -13.02 -10.51 -3.64
N ASP A 78 -13.01 -10.95 -2.38
CA ASP A 78 -12.58 -12.30 -2.03
C ASP A 78 -13.59 -13.38 -2.45
N ARG A 79 -14.88 -13.07 -2.47
CA ARG A 79 -15.91 -14.10 -2.62
C ARG A 79 -16.74 -14.02 -3.89
N LEU A 80 -16.98 -12.80 -4.38
CA LEU A 80 -17.87 -12.62 -5.52
C LEU A 80 -17.12 -12.92 -6.82
N LYS A 81 -17.72 -13.78 -7.64
CA LYS A 81 -17.33 -14.01 -9.03
C LYS A 81 -18.07 -13.03 -9.92
N ILE A 82 -17.35 -12.34 -10.80
CA ILE A 82 -17.95 -11.46 -11.79
C ILE A 82 -18.45 -12.31 -12.96
N PRO A 83 -19.78 -12.41 -13.20
CA PRO A 83 -20.31 -13.23 -14.28
C PRO A 83 -19.62 -12.89 -15.61
N VAL A 84 -19.38 -13.90 -16.46
CA VAL A 84 -18.71 -13.82 -17.76
C VAL A 84 -17.20 -13.57 -17.63
N LEU A 85 -16.77 -12.48 -16.97
CA LEU A 85 -15.34 -12.14 -16.84
C LEU A 85 -14.56 -13.22 -16.09
N ASP A 86 -15.11 -13.77 -14.99
CA ASP A 86 -14.47 -14.83 -14.21
C ASP A 86 -14.19 -16.09 -15.04
N ARG A 87 -15.10 -16.43 -15.97
CA ARG A 87 -14.92 -17.57 -16.87
C ARG A 87 -13.83 -17.35 -17.92
N LEU A 88 -13.62 -16.10 -18.33
CA LEU A 88 -12.65 -15.73 -19.38
C LEU A 88 -11.25 -15.49 -18.81
N PHE A 89 -11.17 -14.83 -17.67
CA PHE A 89 -9.90 -14.33 -17.13
C PHE A 89 -9.55 -14.90 -15.76
N GLY A 90 -10.49 -15.54 -15.08
CA GLY A 90 -10.32 -15.92 -13.67
C GLY A 90 -10.72 -14.79 -12.73
N LYS A 91 -10.78 -15.11 -11.43
CA LYS A 91 -11.38 -14.26 -10.41
C LYS A 91 -10.58 -12.97 -10.16
N ARG A 92 -9.29 -13.08 -9.88
CA ARG A 92 -8.45 -11.91 -9.53
C ARG A 92 -8.28 -10.97 -10.70
N ARG A 93 -7.99 -11.53 -11.86
CA ARG A 93 -7.83 -10.76 -13.10
C ARG A 93 -9.11 -10.02 -13.47
N SER A 94 -10.28 -10.63 -13.29
CA SER A 94 -11.57 -10.00 -13.56
C SER A 94 -11.83 -8.79 -12.66
N TRP A 95 -11.52 -8.88 -11.37
CA TRP A 95 -11.65 -7.75 -10.44
C TRP A 95 -10.68 -6.62 -10.77
N ILE A 96 -9.43 -6.95 -11.13
CA ILE A 96 -8.44 -5.95 -11.53
C ILE A 96 -8.89 -5.24 -12.81
N LEU A 97 -9.33 -5.98 -13.82
CA LEU A 97 -9.81 -5.41 -15.10
C LEU A 97 -11.04 -4.51 -14.90
N LEU A 98 -12.01 -4.93 -14.09
CA LEU A 98 -13.20 -4.12 -13.78
C LEU A 98 -12.81 -2.82 -13.09
N ALA A 99 -11.92 -2.89 -12.11
CA ALA A 99 -11.41 -1.73 -11.40
C ALA A 99 -10.64 -0.78 -12.33
N GLN A 100 -9.78 -1.33 -13.19
CA GLN A 100 -9.03 -0.54 -14.20
C GLN A 100 -9.97 0.14 -15.20
N ALA A 101 -11.03 -0.54 -15.63
CA ALA A 101 -12.06 0.07 -16.49
C ALA A 101 -12.76 1.24 -15.77
N GLY A 102 -13.06 1.09 -14.47
CA GLY A 102 -13.62 2.16 -13.65
C GLY A 102 -12.66 3.35 -13.49
N ILE A 103 -11.35 3.10 -13.28
CA ILE A 103 -10.31 4.15 -13.21
C ILE A 103 -10.22 4.89 -14.55
N ALA A 104 -10.08 4.16 -15.66
CA ALA A 104 -9.95 4.77 -16.99
C ALA A 104 -11.18 5.61 -17.35
N THR A 105 -12.39 5.08 -17.10
CA THR A 105 -13.64 5.80 -17.31
C THR A 105 -13.72 7.05 -16.44
N GLY A 106 -13.42 6.92 -15.14
CA GLY A 106 -13.47 8.05 -14.21
C GLY A 106 -12.48 9.15 -14.57
N LEU A 107 -11.23 8.82 -14.94
CA LEU A 107 -10.22 9.79 -15.39
C LEU A 107 -10.63 10.44 -16.70
N TYR A 108 -11.18 9.70 -17.65
CA TYR A 108 -11.70 10.26 -18.90
C TYR A 108 -12.86 11.21 -18.64
N LEU A 109 -13.80 10.86 -17.78
CA LEU A 109 -14.90 11.75 -17.40
C LEU A 109 -14.39 13.01 -16.67
N MET A 110 -13.41 12.85 -15.77
CA MET A 110 -12.77 14.02 -15.15
C MET A 110 -12.13 14.93 -16.18
N ALA A 111 -11.58 14.41 -17.28
CA ALA A 111 -11.03 15.22 -18.36
C ALA A 111 -12.09 16.11 -19.03
N GLN A 112 -13.33 15.63 -19.15
CA GLN A 112 -14.43 16.33 -19.84
C GLN A 112 -15.21 17.28 -18.94
N VAL A 113 -15.15 17.12 -17.61
CA VAL A 113 -15.92 17.94 -16.66
C VAL A 113 -15.23 19.28 -16.42
N ASP A 114 -15.99 20.36 -16.55
CA ASP A 114 -15.62 21.68 -16.04
C ASP A 114 -15.92 21.74 -14.54
N ALA A 115 -14.87 21.77 -13.72
CA ALA A 115 -15.00 21.75 -12.27
C ALA A 115 -15.49 23.07 -11.66
N ILE A 116 -15.48 24.16 -12.41
CA ILE A 116 -16.03 25.46 -11.94
C ILE A 116 -17.55 25.40 -11.99
N SER A 117 -18.12 25.01 -13.14
CA SER A 117 -19.56 24.94 -13.34
C SER A 117 -20.22 23.71 -12.71
N ALA A 118 -19.48 22.60 -12.54
CA ALA A 118 -19.99 21.33 -12.05
C ALA A 118 -19.03 20.64 -11.05
N PRO A 119 -18.70 21.26 -9.89
CA PRO A 119 -17.77 20.70 -8.92
C PRO A 119 -18.26 19.36 -8.33
N GLU A 120 -19.58 19.19 -8.18
CA GLU A 120 -20.18 17.93 -7.71
C GLU A 120 -19.94 16.78 -8.69
N MET A 121 -20.07 17.04 -10.01
CA MET A 121 -19.79 16.02 -11.03
C MET A 121 -18.31 15.63 -11.01
N MET A 122 -17.41 16.60 -10.84
CA MET A 122 -15.97 16.32 -10.65
C MET A 122 -15.74 15.45 -9.42
N ALA A 123 -16.44 15.71 -8.30
CA ALA A 123 -16.34 14.90 -7.09
C ALA A 123 -16.87 13.48 -7.31
N TYR A 124 -17.98 13.27 -8.03
CA TYR A 124 -18.46 11.93 -8.37
C TYR A 124 -17.48 11.16 -9.27
N CYS A 125 -16.91 11.83 -10.27
CA CYS A 125 -15.88 11.20 -11.11
C CYS A 125 -14.64 10.85 -10.30
N GLY A 126 -14.18 11.75 -9.42
CA GLY A 126 -13.07 11.50 -8.50
C GLY A 126 -13.35 10.34 -7.53
N LEU A 127 -14.58 10.24 -7.03
CA LEU A 127 -15.02 9.13 -6.17
C LEU A 127 -15.01 7.80 -6.94
N LEU A 128 -15.47 7.78 -8.19
CA LEU A 128 -15.39 6.61 -9.06
C LEU A 128 -13.94 6.15 -9.23
N VAL A 129 -13.01 7.08 -9.50
CA VAL A 129 -11.58 6.76 -9.61
C VAL A 129 -11.04 6.23 -8.28
N ALA A 130 -11.31 6.92 -7.16
CA ALA A 130 -10.80 6.53 -5.84
C ALA A 130 -11.33 5.16 -5.39
N PHE A 131 -12.62 4.89 -5.58
CA PHE A 131 -13.23 3.60 -5.26
C PHE A 131 -12.69 2.47 -6.13
N SER A 132 -12.59 2.71 -7.44
CA SER A 132 -12.04 1.74 -8.39
C SER A 132 -10.56 1.48 -8.11
N SER A 133 -9.77 2.52 -7.80
CA SER A 133 -8.36 2.39 -7.43
C SER A 133 -8.18 1.60 -6.14
N ALA A 134 -8.96 1.90 -5.09
CA ALA A 134 -8.91 1.15 -3.83
C ALA A 134 -9.33 -0.33 -4.03
N THR A 135 -10.28 -0.59 -4.94
CA THR A 135 -10.69 -1.95 -5.32
C THR A 135 -9.59 -2.66 -6.11
N GLN A 136 -8.93 -1.96 -7.03
CA GLN A 136 -7.75 -2.45 -7.75
C GLN A 136 -6.65 -2.84 -6.78
N ASP A 137 -6.33 -2.00 -5.80
CA ASP A 137 -5.31 -2.29 -4.79
C ASP A 137 -5.62 -3.57 -4.04
N VAL A 138 -6.87 -3.76 -3.57
CA VAL A 138 -7.30 -4.98 -2.87
C VAL A 138 -7.10 -6.21 -3.76
N ALA A 139 -7.45 -6.12 -5.04
CA ALA A 139 -7.36 -7.25 -5.97
C ALA A 139 -5.90 -7.56 -6.37
N ILE A 140 -5.06 -6.53 -6.59
CA ILE A 140 -3.63 -6.69 -6.91
C ILE A 140 -2.86 -7.24 -5.71
N ASP A 141 -3.14 -6.75 -4.49
CA ASP A 141 -2.50 -7.25 -3.28
C ASP A 141 -2.78 -8.74 -3.07
N ALA A 142 -4.04 -9.16 -3.27
CA ALA A 142 -4.41 -10.56 -3.22
C ALA A 142 -3.74 -11.37 -4.35
N TYR A 143 -3.76 -10.88 -5.58
CA TYR A 143 -3.08 -11.49 -6.72
C TYR A 143 -1.59 -11.68 -6.45
N ARG A 144 -0.89 -10.66 -5.90
CA ARG A 144 0.53 -10.72 -5.57
C ARG A 144 0.85 -11.83 -4.56
N ILE A 145 0.01 -12.00 -3.55
CA ILE A 145 0.20 -13.03 -2.52
C ILE A 145 0.00 -14.43 -3.12
N GLU A 146 -1.00 -14.59 -3.98
CA GLU A 146 -1.43 -15.88 -4.52
C GLU A 146 -0.60 -16.37 -5.71
N ILE A 147 0.10 -15.47 -6.44
CA ILE A 147 0.80 -15.83 -7.69
C ILE A 147 2.16 -16.47 -7.47
N ALA A 148 2.73 -16.39 -6.29
CA ALA A 148 4.07 -16.88 -6.03
C ALA A 148 4.30 -17.32 -4.58
N GLU A 149 5.26 -18.21 -4.42
CA GLU A 149 5.72 -18.72 -3.12
C GLU A 149 6.22 -17.59 -2.19
N GLU A 150 6.20 -17.86 -0.89
CA GLU A 150 6.61 -16.92 0.17
C GLU A 150 7.99 -16.29 -0.07
N ARG A 151 8.96 -17.10 -0.53
CA ARG A 151 10.33 -16.63 -0.81
C ARG A 151 10.41 -15.50 -1.85
N LEU A 152 9.41 -15.38 -2.74
CA LEU A 152 9.38 -14.34 -3.77
C LEU A 152 8.62 -13.08 -3.33
N GLN A 153 7.88 -13.11 -2.22
CA GLN A 153 7.02 -12.00 -1.79
C GLN A 153 7.78 -10.69 -1.60
N ALA A 154 9.03 -10.76 -1.12
CA ALA A 154 9.87 -9.56 -0.97
C ALA A 154 10.27 -8.95 -2.32
N ALA A 155 10.62 -9.78 -3.31
CA ALA A 155 10.95 -9.31 -4.66
C ALA A 155 9.73 -8.76 -5.38
N LEU A 156 8.56 -9.42 -5.24
CA LEU A 156 7.28 -8.94 -5.76
C LEU A 156 6.91 -7.58 -5.15
N ALA A 157 7.06 -7.42 -3.82
CA ALA A 157 6.81 -6.18 -3.13
C ALA A 157 7.76 -5.07 -3.60
N ALA A 158 9.06 -5.37 -3.75
CA ALA A 158 10.06 -4.40 -4.20
C ALA A 158 9.76 -3.87 -5.61
N THR A 159 9.44 -4.76 -6.56
CA THR A 159 9.10 -4.36 -7.93
C THR A 159 7.74 -3.67 -8.02
N TYR A 160 6.76 -4.07 -7.21
CA TYR A 160 5.49 -3.37 -7.07
C TYR A 160 5.70 -1.92 -6.60
N ILE A 161 6.49 -1.72 -5.54
CA ILE A 161 6.82 -0.38 -5.03
C ILE A 161 7.56 0.43 -6.10
N PHE A 162 8.48 -0.18 -6.82
CA PHE A 162 9.18 0.50 -7.92
C PHE A 162 8.21 0.99 -8.98
N GLY A 163 7.32 0.13 -9.49
CA GLY A 163 6.29 0.50 -10.46
C GLY A 163 5.36 1.59 -9.93
N TYR A 164 4.93 1.46 -8.68
CA TYR A 164 4.10 2.45 -8.01
C TYR A 164 4.77 3.84 -7.97
N ARG A 165 6.07 3.90 -7.64
CA ARG A 165 6.83 5.15 -7.60
C ARG A 165 7.00 5.78 -8.98
N LEU A 166 7.25 4.96 -10.02
CA LEU A 166 7.27 5.47 -11.40
C LEU A 166 5.93 6.09 -11.79
N ALA A 167 4.82 5.46 -11.42
CA ALA A 167 3.49 5.99 -11.67
C ALA A 167 3.23 7.32 -10.97
N LEU A 168 3.70 7.48 -9.71
CA LEU A 168 3.60 8.76 -9.02
C LEU A 168 4.36 9.88 -9.74
N LEU A 169 5.52 9.58 -10.34
CA LEU A 169 6.26 10.55 -11.13
C LEU A 169 5.48 10.95 -12.39
N VAL A 170 4.89 9.97 -13.09
CA VAL A 170 4.08 10.21 -14.29
C VAL A 170 2.80 10.96 -13.95
N ALA A 171 2.06 10.54 -12.92
CA ALA A 171 0.80 11.17 -12.49
C ALA A 171 0.99 12.54 -11.82
N GLY A 172 2.16 12.79 -11.24
CA GLY A 172 2.55 14.09 -10.70
C GLY A 172 3.17 14.98 -11.77
N ALA A 173 4.47 14.85 -11.97
CA ALA A 173 5.21 15.72 -12.88
C ALA A 173 4.75 15.57 -14.34
N GLY A 174 4.56 14.34 -14.83
CA GLY A 174 4.11 14.11 -16.21
C GLY A 174 2.75 14.75 -16.51
N ALA A 175 1.79 14.64 -15.58
CA ALA A 175 0.48 15.23 -15.74
C ALA A 175 0.54 16.78 -15.73
N LEU A 176 1.39 17.37 -14.90
CA LEU A 176 1.60 18.84 -14.87
C LEU A 176 2.24 19.34 -16.16
N TYR A 177 3.27 18.64 -16.69
CA TYR A 177 3.87 19.01 -17.98
C TYR A 177 2.85 18.92 -19.13
N LEU A 178 2.03 17.87 -19.15
CA LEU A 178 0.96 17.76 -20.15
C LEU A 178 -0.06 18.90 -20.02
N ALA A 179 -0.41 19.28 -18.80
CA ALA A 179 -1.32 20.41 -18.58
C ALA A 179 -0.72 21.73 -19.01
N GLU A 180 0.56 21.98 -18.74
CA GLU A 180 1.28 23.21 -19.11
C GLU A 180 1.42 23.36 -20.64
N PHE A 181 1.84 22.29 -21.34
CA PHE A 181 2.11 22.37 -22.78
C PHE A 181 0.86 22.20 -23.66
N TRP A 182 -0.20 21.57 -23.15
CA TRP A 182 -1.44 21.36 -23.88
C TRP A 182 -2.65 21.86 -23.09
N SER A 183 -3.18 21.00 -22.19
CA SER A 183 -4.31 21.35 -21.34
C SER A 183 -4.53 20.30 -20.24
N TRP A 184 -5.27 20.64 -19.20
CA TRP A 184 -5.73 19.70 -18.18
C TRP A 184 -6.59 18.58 -18.77
N GLN A 185 -7.39 18.86 -19.80
CA GLN A 185 -8.16 17.85 -20.50
C GLN A 185 -7.25 16.77 -21.11
N VAL A 186 -6.28 17.19 -21.95
CA VAL A 186 -5.31 16.27 -22.58
C VAL A 186 -4.51 15.51 -21.53
N SER A 187 -4.11 16.17 -20.45
CA SER A 187 -3.39 15.53 -19.35
C SER A 187 -4.17 14.34 -18.78
N TYR A 188 -5.45 14.53 -18.41
CA TYR A 188 -6.26 13.46 -17.85
C TYR A 188 -6.66 12.40 -18.88
N GLU A 189 -6.85 12.75 -20.16
CA GLU A 189 -7.07 11.78 -21.25
C GLU A 189 -5.86 10.86 -21.45
N VAL A 190 -4.64 11.41 -21.45
CA VAL A 190 -3.41 10.63 -21.52
C VAL A 190 -3.26 9.74 -20.30
N MET A 191 -3.56 10.24 -19.09
CA MET A 191 -3.52 9.43 -17.88
C MET A 191 -4.55 8.30 -17.91
N ALA A 192 -5.76 8.54 -18.43
CA ALA A 192 -6.76 7.50 -18.66
C ALA A 192 -6.25 6.41 -19.63
N LEU A 193 -5.57 6.81 -20.71
CA LEU A 193 -4.96 5.87 -21.66
C LEU A 193 -3.84 5.05 -21.01
N LEU A 194 -3.02 5.64 -20.13
CA LEU A 194 -1.93 4.95 -19.43
C LEU A 194 -2.43 3.86 -18.45
N VAL A 195 -3.70 3.89 -18.02
CA VAL A 195 -4.31 2.75 -17.30
C VAL A 195 -4.28 1.48 -18.15
N GLY A 196 -4.26 1.61 -19.48
CA GLY A 196 -4.09 0.53 -20.43
C GLY A 196 -2.84 -0.33 -20.21
N VAL A 197 -1.77 0.23 -19.63
CA VAL A 197 -0.56 -0.54 -19.23
C VAL A 197 -0.95 -1.66 -18.25
N GLY A 198 -1.73 -1.32 -17.24
CA GLY A 198 -2.25 -2.31 -16.28
C GLY A 198 -3.20 -3.31 -16.93
N MET A 199 -4.12 -2.84 -17.77
CA MET A 199 -5.09 -3.71 -18.46
C MET A 199 -4.37 -4.74 -19.36
N ILE A 200 -3.39 -4.30 -20.17
CA ILE A 200 -2.57 -5.18 -21.01
C ILE A 200 -1.83 -6.19 -20.13
N THR A 201 -1.23 -5.73 -19.03
CA THR A 201 -0.52 -6.62 -18.10
C THR A 201 -1.44 -7.72 -17.58
N VAL A 202 -2.66 -7.38 -17.12
CA VAL A 202 -3.63 -8.33 -16.60
C VAL A 202 -4.09 -9.32 -17.68
N LEU A 203 -4.18 -8.90 -18.93
CA LEU A 203 -4.52 -9.79 -20.05
C LEU A 203 -3.41 -10.82 -20.35
N VAL A 204 -2.16 -10.44 -20.14
CA VAL A 204 -0.97 -11.29 -20.43
C VAL A 204 -0.64 -12.24 -19.28
N VAL A 205 -0.78 -11.80 -18.03
CA VAL A 205 -0.43 -12.62 -16.86
C VAL A 205 -1.42 -13.75 -16.63
N ARG A 206 -1.01 -14.77 -15.87
CA ARG A 206 -1.85 -15.93 -15.56
C ARG A 206 -2.64 -15.70 -14.28
N GLU A 207 -3.84 -16.29 -14.22
CA GLU A 207 -4.61 -16.36 -12.96
C GLU A 207 -3.88 -17.28 -11.97
N PRO A 208 -3.82 -16.92 -10.68
CA PRO A 208 -3.30 -17.80 -9.65
C PRO A 208 -4.06 -19.11 -9.56
N ALA A 209 -3.34 -20.23 -9.39
CA ALA A 209 -3.93 -21.57 -9.31
C ALA A 209 -4.48 -21.93 -7.91
N VAL A 210 -4.82 -20.95 -7.08
CA VAL A 210 -5.26 -21.18 -5.69
C VAL A 210 -6.75 -21.45 -5.60
N ASN A 211 -7.10 -22.53 -4.91
CA ASN A 211 -8.50 -22.92 -4.67
C ASN A 211 -9.08 -22.10 -3.49
N HIS A 212 -9.58 -20.90 -3.77
CA HIS A 212 -10.08 -19.92 -2.79
C HIS A 212 -11.34 -20.35 -2.03
N PHE A 213 -11.96 -21.47 -2.41
CA PHE A 213 -13.33 -21.78 -2.02
C PHE A 213 -13.49 -22.83 -0.93
N ALA A 214 -12.59 -23.81 -0.80
CA ALA A 214 -12.84 -24.95 0.08
C ALA A 214 -13.02 -24.52 1.55
N ALA A 215 -12.04 -23.83 2.15
CA ALA A 215 -12.13 -23.44 3.57
C ALA A 215 -13.20 -22.36 3.83
N ALA A 216 -13.42 -21.44 2.88
CA ALA A 216 -14.46 -20.43 3.00
C ALA A 216 -15.87 -20.99 2.82
N GLN A 217 -16.04 -22.01 1.96
CA GLN A 217 -17.28 -22.76 1.82
C GLN A 217 -17.58 -23.61 3.05
N ASP A 218 -16.60 -24.34 3.60
CA ASP A 218 -16.77 -25.10 4.83
C ASP A 218 -17.26 -24.25 6.00
N ILE A 219 -16.75 -23.04 6.14
CA ILE A 219 -17.20 -22.09 7.17
C ILE A 219 -18.63 -21.62 6.87
N ALA A 220 -18.93 -21.29 5.60
CA ALA A 220 -20.27 -20.87 5.21
C ALA A 220 -21.30 -21.98 5.42
N ASP A 221 -20.98 -23.22 5.02
CA ASP A 221 -21.84 -24.39 5.15
C ASP A 221 -22.11 -24.76 6.62
N ARG A 222 -21.09 -24.67 7.48
CA ARG A 222 -21.26 -24.87 8.94
C ARG A 222 -22.18 -23.83 9.55
N ILE A 223 -22.04 -22.56 9.16
CA ILE A 223 -22.87 -21.47 9.66
C ILE A 223 -24.30 -21.59 9.12
N GLU A 224 -24.47 -21.96 7.84
CA GLU A 224 -25.79 -22.22 7.26
C GLU A 224 -26.51 -23.37 7.99
N GLN A 225 -25.78 -24.46 8.29
CA GLN A 225 -26.31 -25.58 9.07
C GLN A 225 -26.68 -25.19 10.52
N GLU A 226 -25.88 -24.36 11.20
CA GLU A 226 -26.19 -23.88 12.54
C GLU A 226 -27.34 -22.87 12.54
N ALA A 227 -27.37 -21.94 11.59
CA ALA A 227 -28.45 -20.97 11.43
C ALA A 227 -29.78 -21.63 11.05
N GLY A 228 -29.74 -22.64 10.16
CA GLY A 228 -30.93 -23.44 9.80
C GLY A 228 -31.53 -24.25 10.96
N LYS A 229 -30.71 -24.59 11.96
CA LYS A 229 -31.16 -25.31 13.18
C LYS A 229 -31.78 -24.40 14.24
N ARG A 230 -31.51 -23.11 14.21
CA ARG A 230 -31.85 -22.18 15.31
C ARG A 230 -32.93 -21.15 14.97
N THR A 231 -33.36 -21.01 13.71
CA THR A 231 -34.21 -19.89 13.32
C THR A 231 -35.28 -20.32 12.29
N HIS A 232 -36.54 -19.88 12.52
CA HIS A 232 -37.66 -19.92 11.54
C HIS A 232 -37.46 -18.88 10.40
N LEU A 233 -36.21 -18.59 10.00
CA LEU A 233 -35.92 -17.62 8.96
C LEU A 233 -36.15 -18.20 7.58
N ASN A 234 -36.59 -17.33 6.65
CA ASN A 234 -36.68 -17.67 5.24
C ASN A 234 -35.34 -18.23 4.73
N PRO A 235 -35.28 -19.37 4.03
CA PRO A 235 -34.05 -20.01 3.56
C PRO A 235 -33.12 -19.09 2.74
N ARG A 236 -33.70 -18.10 2.03
CA ARG A 236 -32.92 -17.10 1.30
C ARG A 236 -32.21 -16.11 2.23
N LEU A 237 -32.88 -15.69 3.31
CA LEU A 237 -32.33 -14.79 4.31
C LEU A 237 -31.27 -15.52 5.14
N ALA A 238 -31.51 -16.76 5.53
CA ALA A 238 -30.53 -17.57 6.25
C ALA A 238 -29.23 -17.76 5.45
N ARG A 239 -29.34 -18.04 4.12
CA ARG A 239 -28.19 -18.11 3.22
C ARG A 239 -27.45 -16.77 3.11
N PHE A 240 -28.17 -15.67 2.98
CA PHE A 240 -27.53 -14.34 2.91
C PHE A 240 -26.80 -14.01 4.20
N ILE A 241 -27.40 -14.25 5.37
CA ILE A 241 -26.78 -14.04 6.68
C ILE A 241 -25.54 -14.95 6.83
N GLY A 242 -25.65 -16.23 6.50
CA GLY A 242 -24.53 -17.17 6.53
C GLY A 242 -23.38 -16.74 5.61
N TRP A 243 -23.71 -16.32 4.39
CA TRP A 243 -22.73 -15.79 3.44
C TRP A 243 -22.06 -14.51 3.95
N PHE A 244 -22.85 -13.55 4.45
CA PHE A 244 -22.34 -12.27 4.98
C PHE A 244 -21.45 -12.50 6.21
N TYR A 245 -21.93 -13.33 7.15
CA TYR A 245 -21.14 -13.65 8.35
C TYR A 245 -19.83 -14.35 7.98
N ALA A 246 -19.86 -15.33 7.09
CA ALA A 246 -18.67 -16.01 6.62
C ALA A 246 -17.76 -15.08 5.80
N ALA A 247 -18.32 -14.11 5.06
CA ALA A 247 -17.55 -13.13 4.30
C ALA A 247 -16.84 -12.09 5.19
N VAL A 248 -17.52 -11.62 6.23
CA VAL A 248 -17.01 -10.55 7.10
C VAL A 248 -16.32 -11.13 8.33
N ALA A 249 -16.98 -12.02 9.10
CA ALA A 249 -16.42 -12.58 10.32
C ALA A 249 -15.41 -13.70 10.05
N GLY A 250 -15.58 -14.48 9.00
CA GLY A 250 -14.71 -15.60 8.64
C GLY A 250 -13.22 -15.26 8.57
N PRO A 251 -12.82 -14.21 7.84
CA PRO A 251 -11.42 -13.79 7.74
C PRO A 251 -10.79 -13.45 9.10
N PHE A 252 -11.55 -12.78 9.98
CA PHE A 252 -11.09 -12.45 11.33
C PHE A 252 -10.99 -13.69 12.21
N LEU A 253 -12.04 -14.54 12.21
CA LEU A 253 -12.04 -15.79 12.98
C LEU A 253 -10.92 -16.72 12.54
N ASP A 254 -10.66 -16.84 11.23
CA ASP A 254 -9.54 -17.62 10.70
C ASP A 254 -8.21 -17.08 11.23
N PHE A 255 -8.00 -15.78 11.17
CA PHE A 255 -6.79 -15.14 11.67
C PHE A 255 -6.61 -15.37 13.18
N PHE A 256 -7.65 -15.09 14.00
CA PHE A 256 -7.59 -15.29 15.44
C PHE A 256 -7.43 -16.77 15.83
N ARG A 257 -8.05 -17.69 15.11
CA ARG A 257 -7.88 -19.15 15.35
C ARG A 257 -6.46 -19.61 15.02
N ARG A 258 -5.87 -19.13 13.92
CA ARG A 258 -4.50 -19.49 13.54
C ARG A 258 -3.45 -18.96 14.52
N TYR A 259 -3.53 -17.68 14.84
CA TYR A 259 -2.50 -17.01 15.65
C TYR A 259 -2.80 -16.98 17.14
N GLN A 260 -4.02 -17.33 17.56
CA GLN A 260 -4.42 -17.45 18.97
C GLN A 260 -3.98 -16.21 19.81
N GLU A 261 -3.19 -16.43 20.85
CA GLU A 261 -2.67 -15.36 21.73
C GLU A 261 -1.76 -14.35 21.01
N LEU A 262 -1.13 -14.77 19.92
CA LEU A 262 -0.25 -13.90 19.14
C LEU A 262 -1.01 -13.00 18.16
N ALA A 263 -2.30 -13.26 17.90
CA ALA A 263 -3.09 -12.49 16.93
C ALA A 263 -3.15 -11.00 17.28
N ILE A 264 -3.47 -10.67 18.52
CA ILE A 264 -3.52 -9.27 18.98
C ILE A 264 -2.15 -8.61 18.89
N LEU A 265 -1.09 -9.33 19.25
CA LEU A 265 0.27 -8.81 19.22
C LEU A 265 0.73 -8.53 17.77
N ILE A 266 0.36 -9.39 16.81
CA ILE A 266 0.59 -9.16 15.39
C ILE A 266 -0.13 -7.89 14.92
N LEU A 267 -1.42 -7.73 15.26
CA LEU A 267 -2.20 -6.54 14.89
C LEU A 267 -1.62 -5.26 15.50
N ILE A 268 -1.19 -5.30 16.76
CA ILE A 268 -0.51 -4.15 17.40
C ILE A 268 0.79 -3.84 16.68
N THR A 269 1.59 -4.87 16.32
CA THR A 269 2.84 -4.68 15.56
C THR A 269 2.56 -3.99 14.24
N VAL A 270 1.56 -4.45 13.47
CA VAL A 270 1.13 -3.84 12.21
C VAL A 270 0.72 -2.37 12.42
N ALA A 271 -0.08 -2.12 13.46
CA ALA A 271 -0.62 -0.79 13.77
C ALA A 271 0.48 0.24 14.08
N VAL A 272 1.51 -0.17 14.84
CA VAL A 272 2.54 0.77 15.33
C VAL A 272 3.75 0.86 14.42
N TYR A 273 3.96 -0.10 13.51
CA TYR A 273 5.20 -0.22 12.73
C TYR A 273 5.53 1.04 11.91
N ARG A 274 4.52 1.70 11.37
CA ARG A 274 4.70 2.90 10.53
C ARG A 274 4.25 4.21 11.18
N VAL A 275 3.88 4.18 12.44
CA VAL A 275 3.37 5.38 13.14
C VAL A 275 4.41 6.50 13.15
N SER A 276 5.65 6.17 13.50
CA SER A 276 6.79 7.09 13.55
C SER A 276 6.99 7.82 12.20
N ASP A 277 7.11 7.05 11.12
CA ASP A 277 7.35 7.53 9.76
C ASP A 277 6.19 8.39 9.21
N ILE A 278 4.95 7.93 9.40
CA ILE A 278 3.77 8.64 8.91
C ILE A 278 3.55 9.95 9.69
N ALA A 279 3.69 9.93 11.01
CA ALA A 279 3.51 11.12 11.85
C ALA A 279 4.57 12.19 11.54
N MET A 280 5.84 11.78 11.37
CA MET A 280 6.94 12.65 10.98
C MET A 280 6.71 13.30 9.61
N GLY A 281 6.24 12.53 8.65
CA GLY A 281 6.05 12.97 7.27
C GLY A 281 5.06 14.15 7.11
N VAL A 282 4.12 14.33 8.07
CA VAL A 282 3.15 15.44 8.05
C VAL A 282 3.85 16.80 8.17
N MET A 283 4.87 16.90 8.99
CA MET A 283 5.59 18.17 9.25
C MET A 283 6.85 18.33 8.41
N ALA A 284 7.16 17.41 7.50
CA ALA A 284 8.39 17.46 6.72
C ALA A 284 8.48 18.70 5.80
N ASN A 285 7.44 19.02 5.05
CA ASN A 285 7.46 20.19 4.16
C ASN A 285 7.51 21.52 4.93
N PRO A 286 6.68 21.80 5.96
CA PRO A 286 6.84 22.97 6.80
C PRO A 286 8.22 23.08 7.44
N PHE A 287 8.80 21.97 7.87
CA PHE A 287 10.16 21.93 8.40
C PHE A 287 11.18 22.41 7.38
N TYR A 288 11.17 21.88 6.16
CA TYR A 288 12.14 22.25 5.14
C TYR A 288 11.99 23.70 4.67
N LEU A 289 10.76 24.13 4.42
CA LEU A 289 10.46 25.41 3.79
C LEU A 289 10.45 26.56 4.80
N ASP A 290 9.69 26.40 5.89
CA ASP A 290 9.41 27.49 6.81
C ASP A 290 10.44 27.56 7.95
N PHE A 291 10.87 26.44 8.50
CA PHE A 291 11.80 26.42 9.62
C PHE A 291 13.27 26.46 9.15
N MET A 292 13.66 25.60 8.21
CA MET A 292 15.02 25.55 7.68
C MET A 292 15.28 26.62 6.62
N GLY A 293 14.25 27.17 5.97
CA GLY A 293 14.37 28.21 4.96
C GLY A 293 14.94 27.75 3.62
N PHE A 294 14.91 26.45 3.31
CA PHE A 294 15.26 25.96 1.97
C PHE A 294 14.27 26.47 0.92
N SER A 295 14.78 26.77 -0.25
CA SER A 295 13.91 27.12 -1.39
C SER A 295 13.05 25.92 -1.84
N LYS A 296 11.91 26.23 -2.46
CA LYS A 296 11.02 25.20 -3.02
C LYS A 296 11.75 24.30 -4.02
N THR A 297 12.68 24.86 -4.79
CA THR A 297 13.49 24.12 -5.77
C THR A 297 14.44 23.14 -5.09
N GLU A 298 15.20 23.58 -4.07
CA GLU A 298 16.10 22.71 -3.32
C GLU A 298 15.35 21.56 -2.64
N VAL A 299 14.19 21.85 -2.02
CA VAL A 299 13.34 20.82 -1.41
C VAL A 299 12.83 19.85 -2.48
N ALA A 300 12.39 20.35 -3.64
CA ALA A 300 11.92 19.49 -4.72
C ALA A 300 13.03 18.58 -5.26
N ASP A 301 14.22 19.11 -5.53
CA ASP A 301 15.35 18.36 -6.06
C ASP A 301 15.81 17.27 -5.08
N VAL A 302 15.96 17.61 -3.81
CA VAL A 302 16.46 16.65 -2.80
C VAL A 302 15.35 15.66 -2.40
N THR A 303 14.16 16.12 -2.06
CA THR A 303 13.15 15.23 -1.47
C THR A 303 12.32 14.48 -2.52
N LYS A 304 11.99 15.13 -3.66
CA LYS A 304 11.13 14.55 -4.68
C LYS A 304 11.90 13.80 -5.76
N VAL A 305 13.04 14.34 -6.21
CA VAL A 305 13.85 13.68 -7.24
C VAL A 305 14.84 12.73 -6.59
N PHE A 306 15.77 13.21 -5.76
CA PHE A 306 16.81 12.37 -5.19
C PHE A 306 16.26 11.36 -4.18
N GLY A 307 15.38 11.77 -3.27
CA GLY A 307 14.68 10.88 -2.34
C GLY A 307 13.87 9.78 -3.02
N PHE A 308 13.29 10.06 -4.19
CA PHE A 308 12.64 9.05 -5.03
C PHE A 308 13.59 7.92 -5.43
N PHE A 309 14.77 8.23 -5.97
CA PHE A 309 15.76 7.21 -6.32
C PHE A 309 16.26 6.44 -5.10
N MET A 310 16.43 7.11 -3.95
CA MET A 310 16.83 6.46 -2.70
C MET A 310 15.76 5.49 -2.19
N THR A 311 14.46 5.83 -2.30
CA THR A 311 13.37 4.91 -1.95
C THR A 311 13.35 3.67 -2.83
N ILE A 312 13.56 3.84 -4.15
CA ILE A 312 13.65 2.72 -5.09
C ILE A 312 14.85 1.82 -4.75
N ALA A 313 16.03 2.42 -4.56
CA ALA A 313 17.23 1.68 -4.19
C ALA A 313 17.02 0.90 -2.87
N GLY A 314 16.43 1.55 -1.87
CA GLY A 314 16.07 0.92 -0.60
C GLY A 314 15.09 -0.23 -0.75
N SER A 315 14.07 -0.08 -1.60
CA SER A 315 13.08 -1.14 -1.85
C SER A 315 13.70 -2.35 -2.56
N LEU A 316 14.50 -2.14 -3.60
CA LEU A 316 15.18 -3.22 -4.32
C LEU A 316 16.19 -3.93 -3.43
N LEU A 317 16.99 -3.17 -2.67
CA LEU A 317 17.92 -3.71 -1.68
C LEU A 317 17.18 -4.46 -0.58
N GLY A 318 16.08 -3.92 -0.08
CA GLY A 318 15.20 -4.56 0.90
C GLY A 318 14.69 -5.91 0.43
N GLY A 319 14.29 -6.03 -0.84
CA GLY A 319 13.89 -7.31 -1.45
C GLY A 319 15.01 -8.36 -1.38
N VAL A 320 16.23 -8.00 -1.75
CA VAL A 320 17.40 -8.88 -1.68
C VAL A 320 17.76 -9.24 -0.23
N LEU A 321 17.73 -8.27 0.67
CA LEU A 321 18.05 -8.49 2.10
C LEU A 321 17.01 -9.40 2.78
N VAL A 322 15.73 -9.23 2.47
CA VAL A 322 14.65 -10.11 2.98
C VAL A 322 14.83 -11.54 2.49
N MET A 323 15.17 -11.75 1.23
CA MET A 323 15.48 -13.09 0.69
C MET A 323 16.70 -13.72 1.37
N ARG A 324 17.70 -12.93 1.74
CA ARG A 324 18.95 -13.41 2.34
C ARG A 324 18.84 -13.68 3.84
N TYR A 325 18.23 -12.75 4.59
CA TYR A 325 18.24 -12.76 6.05
C TYR A 325 16.90 -13.15 6.68
N GLY A 326 15.87 -13.28 5.85
CA GLY A 326 14.50 -13.59 6.25
C GLY A 326 13.69 -12.37 6.68
N VAL A 327 12.41 -12.48 6.51
CA VAL A 327 11.42 -11.41 6.70
C VAL A 327 11.45 -10.82 8.11
N ARG A 328 11.46 -11.66 9.16
CA ARG A 328 11.39 -11.18 10.56
C ARG A 328 12.62 -10.40 11.00
N ARG A 329 13.82 -10.84 10.59
CA ARG A 329 15.05 -10.10 10.90
C ARG A 329 15.06 -8.75 10.20
N MET A 330 14.61 -8.72 8.95
CA MET A 330 14.52 -7.47 8.18
C MET A 330 13.41 -6.54 8.66
N LEU A 331 12.34 -7.09 9.25
CA LEU A 331 11.32 -6.29 9.94
C LEU A 331 11.94 -5.53 11.13
N LEU A 332 12.75 -6.20 11.96
CA LEU A 332 13.46 -5.55 13.07
C LEU A 332 14.47 -4.51 12.58
N VAL A 333 15.30 -4.87 11.58
CA VAL A 333 16.30 -3.97 11.01
C VAL A 333 15.62 -2.75 10.40
N GLY A 334 14.52 -2.93 9.65
CA GLY A 334 13.74 -1.85 9.06
C GLY A 334 13.17 -0.91 10.11
N ALA A 335 12.56 -1.43 11.18
CA ALA A 335 12.05 -0.60 12.28
C ALA A 335 13.17 0.20 12.96
N ALA A 336 14.32 -0.44 13.23
CA ALA A 336 15.47 0.23 13.85
C ALA A 336 16.07 1.30 12.94
N MET A 337 16.20 1.03 11.65
CA MET A 337 16.71 2.00 10.67
C MET A 337 15.78 3.22 10.56
N THR A 338 14.46 3.01 10.44
CA THR A 338 13.48 4.10 10.36
C THR A 338 13.52 4.96 11.62
N ALA A 339 13.53 4.36 12.81
CA ALA A 339 13.63 5.11 14.06
C ALA A 339 14.96 5.90 14.15
N ALA A 340 16.07 5.31 13.72
CA ALA A 340 17.38 5.97 13.72
C ALA A 340 17.45 7.13 12.71
N THR A 341 16.86 6.98 11.51
CA THR A 341 16.84 8.05 10.51
C THR A 341 15.94 9.20 10.93
N ASN A 342 14.84 8.95 11.64
CA ASN A 342 14.02 10.00 12.22
C ASN A 342 14.80 10.85 13.25
N LEU A 343 15.76 10.26 13.98
CA LEU A 343 16.67 11.02 14.86
C LEU A 343 17.68 11.88 14.10
N LEU A 344 18.00 11.57 12.83
CA LEU A 344 18.84 12.43 12.00
C LEU A 344 18.17 13.78 11.69
N PHE A 345 16.82 13.83 11.68
CA PHE A 345 16.10 15.10 11.56
C PHE A 345 16.25 15.99 12.79
N VAL A 346 16.48 15.41 13.98
CA VAL A 346 16.84 16.18 15.18
C VAL A 346 18.18 16.91 14.98
N LEU A 347 19.17 16.22 14.40
CA LEU A 347 20.45 16.85 14.05
C LEU A 347 20.23 17.95 13.01
N LEU A 348 19.49 17.66 11.94
CA LEU A 348 19.21 18.64 10.88
C LEU A 348 18.54 19.90 11.45
N ALA A 349 17.64 19.77 12.44
CA ALA A 349 16.95 20.89 13.08
C ALA A 349 17.88 21.77 13.96
N GLN A 350 19.04 21.25 14.38
CA GLN A 350 19.98 21.95 15.24
C GLN A 350 21.15 22.64 14.47
N TYR A 351 21.30 22.32 13.18
CA TYR A 351 22.36 22.89 12.35
C TYR A 351 21.80 23.98 11.41
N PRO A 352 22.63 24.94 10.98
CA PRO A 352 22.22 25.87 9.92
C PRO A 352 21.80 25.12 8.64
N PRO A 353 20.97 25.74 7.79
CA PRO A 353 20.57 25.14 6.53
C PRO A 353 21.78 24.72 5.69
N ASP A 354 21.93 23.43 5.45
CA ASP A 354 22.98 22.85 4.61
C ASP A 354 22.35 21.81 3.67
N LEU A 355 22.49 22.02 2.38
CA LEU A 355 21.89 21.17 1.34
C LEU A 355 22.51 19.77 1.33
N GLY A 356 23.80 19.64 1.65
CA GLY A 356 24.47 18.35 1.74
C GLY A 356 23.96 17.52 2.91
N LEU A 357 23.77 18.15 4.07
CA LEU A 357 23.19 17.51 5.25
C LEU A 357 21.73 17.12 4.99
N LEU A 358 20.93 17.98 4.36
CA LEU A 358 19.57 17.66 3.93
C LEU A 358 19.55 16.43 3.01
N ALA A 359 20.42 16.42 1.99
CA ALA A 359 20.52 15.30 1.05
C ALA A 359 20.93 13.99 1.75
N LEU A 360 21.84 14.05 2.72
CA LEU A 360 22.25 12.89 3.52
C LEU A 360 21.10 12.34 4.35
N VAL A 361 20.39 13.20 5.08
CA VAL A 361 19.26 12.81 5.95
C VAL A 361 18.13 12.23 5.13
N VAL A 362 17.74 12.91 4.05
CA VAL A 362 16.68 12.45 3.13
C VAL A 362 17.07 11.12 2.47
N SER A 363 18.35 10.94 2.11
CA SER A 363 18.82 9.67 1.54
C SER A 363 18.71 8.52 2.53
N ALA A 364 19.21 8.72 3.75
CA ALA A 364 19.16 7.73 4.80
C ALA A 364 17.70 7.35 5.13
N ASP A 365 16.82 8.34 5.24
CA ASP A 365 15.41 8.16 5.53
C ASP A 365 14.68 7.37 4.42
N ASN A 366 14.79 7.80 3.18
CA ASN A 366 14.13 7.15 2.06
C ASN A 366 14.67 5.73 1.78
N LEU A 367 15.99 5.52 1.96
CA LEU A 367 16.59 4.19 1.83
C LEU A 367 16.07 3.25 2.91
N SER A 368 16.07 3.70 4.17
CA SER A 368 15.57 2.91 5.32
C SER A 368 14.08 2.63 5.19
N GLY A 369 13.29 3.64 4.83
CA GLY A 369 11.85 3.51 4.59
C GLY A 369 11.54 2.52 3.47
N GLY A 370 12.34 2.52 2.39
CA GLY A 370 12.23 1.52 1.29
C GLY A 370 12.45 0.10 1.79
N ILE A 371 13.54 -0.15 2.54
CA ILE A 371 13.85 -1.46 3.12
C ILE A 371 12.76 -1.90 4.10
N ALA A 372 12.37 -1.02 5.03
CA ALA A 372 11.36 -1.30 6.04
C ALA A 372 9.99 -1.64 5.42
N ASN A 373 9.60 -0.90 4.39
CA ASN A 373 8.31 -1.11 3.71
C ASN A 373 8.25 -2.47 2.99
N VAL A 374 9.32 -2.87 2.30
CA VAL A 374 9.39 -4.18 1.65
C VAL A 374 9.33 -5.31 2.67
N ALA A 375 10.07 -5.20 3.79
CA ALA A 375 10.03 -6.18 4.86
C ALA A 375 8.64 -6.30 5.48
N LEU A 376 7.97 -5.16 5.73
CA LEU A 376 6.61 -5.14 6.27
C LEU A 376 5.62 -5.77 5.30
N ILE A 377 5.62 -5.38 4.02
CA ILE A 377 4.72 -5.94 3.00
C ILE A 377 4.92 -7.45 2.87
N ALA A 378 6.17 -7.93 2.83
CA ALA A 378 6.46 -9.35 2.77
C ALA A 378 5.96 -10.09 4.02
N TRP A 379 6.12 -9.47 5.20
CA TRP A 379 5.62 -10.04 6.44
C TRP A 379 4.09 -10.12 6.48
N LEU A 380 3.39 -9.05 6.11
CA LEU A 380 1.92 -9.03 6.01
C LEU A 380 1.41 -10.10 5.03
N SER A 381 2.12 -10.28 3.92
CA SER A 381 1.79 -11.32 2.94
C SER A 381 1.91 -12.73 3.52
N SER A 382 2.96 -13.00 4.30
CA SER A 382 3.16 -14.31 4.95
C SER A 382 2.14 -14.62 6.05
N MET A 383 1.49 -13.59 6.61
CA MET A 383 0.44 -13.74 7.62
C MET A 383 -0.96 -13.99 7.02
N THR A 384 -1.11 -13.79 5.74
CA THR A 384 -2.40 -13.81 5.05
C THR A 384 -2.77 -15.23 4.62
N SER A 385 -4.02 -15.66 4.87
CA SER A 385 -4.53 -16.95 4.42
C SER A 385 -4.90 -16.92 2.94
N ALA A 386 -4.62 -18.00 2.21
CA ALA A 386 -5.03 -18.18 0.82
C ALA A 386 -6.55 -18.07 0.62
N SER A 387 -7.35 -18.47 1.63
CA SER A 387 -8.81 -18.43 1.56
C SER A 387 -9.41 -17.02 1.71
N PHE A 388 -8.65 -16.05 2.29
CA PHE A 388 -9.13 -14.71 2.64
C PHE A 388 -8.10 -13.61 2.31
N THR A 389 -7.34 -13.81 1.25
CA THR A 389 -6.18 -12.96 0.91
C THR A 389 -6.54 -11.48 0.81
N ALA A 390 -7.57 -11.11 0.06
CA ALA A 390 -7.94 -9.72 -0.13
C ALA A 390 -8.41 -9.08 1.18
N THR A 391 -9.25 -9.77 1.95
CA THR A 391 -9.83 -9.23 3.19
C THR A 391 -8.79 -9.08 4.29
N GLN A 392 -7.98 -10.11 4.54
CA GLN A 392 -6.95 -10.07 5.59
C GLN A 392 -5.86 -9.06 5.25
N TYR A 393 -5.40 -9.02 4.00
CA TYR A 393 -4.40 -8.04 3.61
C TYR A 393 -4.95 -6.60 3.62
N ALA A 394 -6.20 -6.39 3.21
CA ALA A 394 -6.86 -5.08 3.31
C ALA A 394 -6.98 -4.62 4.78
N LEU A 395 -7.29 -5.53 5.70
CA LEU A 395 -7.29 -5.24 7.14
C LEU A 395 -5.90 -4.76 7.61
N PHE A 396 -4.85 -5.52 7.28
CA PHE A 396 -3.49 -5.18 7.67
C PHE A 396 -3.06 -3.84 7.06
N SER A 397 -3.30 -3.60 5.78
CA SER A 397 -2.91 -2.37 5.10
C SER A 397 -3.68 -1.14 5.61
N SER A 398 -4.94 -1.30 6.01
CA SER A 398 -5.72 -0.25 6.66
C SER A 398 -5.19 0.04 8.07
N LEU A 399 -4.96 -1.00 8.87
CA LEU A 399 -4.45 -0.89 10.23
C LEU A 399 -3.03 -0.30 10.27
N MET A 400 -2.17 -0.65 9.31
CA MET A 400 -0.81 -0.12 9.17
C MET A 400 -0.75 1.40 9.01
N THR A 401 -1.77 2.01 8.41
CA THR A 401 -1.74 3.44 8.08
C THR A 401 -2.61 4.30 8.99
N LEU A 402 -3.68 3.74 9.54
CA LEU A 402 -4.70 4.48 10.28
C LEU A 402 -4.16 5.15 11.55
N PRO A 403 -3.40 4.46 12.45
CA PRO A 403 -2.89 5.10 13.66
C PRO A 403 -1.89 6.22 13.35
N GLY A 404 -1.00 6.02 12.37
CA GLY A 404 -0.05 7.05 11.97
C GLY A 404 -0.73 8.29 11.39
N LYS A 405 -1.78 8.12 10.58
CA LYS A 405 -2.57 9.25 10.07
C LYS A 405 -3.31 9.98 11.19
N PHE A 406 -3.90 9.24 12.13
CA PHE A 406 -4.59 9.83 13.26
C PHE A 406 -3.65 10.65 14.16
N LEU A 407 -2.53 10.06 14.56
CA LEU A 407 -1.52 10.73 15.38
C LEU A 407 -0.83 11.87 14.62
N GLY A 408 -0.61 11.72 13.31
CA GLY A 408 -0.08 12.76 12.45
C GLY A 408 -0.91 14.05 12.45
N GLY A 409 -2.22 13.96 12.68
CA GLY A 409 -3.09 15.13 12.85
C GLY A 409 -2.71 16.04 14.03
N PHE A 410 -2.05 15.51 15.04
CA PHE A 410 -1.56 16.27 16.22
C PHE A 410 -0.14 16.81 16.03
N SER A 411 0.56 16.43 14.96
CA SER A 411 1.97 16.82 14.73
C SER A 411 2.19 18.32 14.77
N GLY A 412 1.27 19.12 14.21
CA GLY A 412 1.34 20.58 14.21
C GLY A 412 1.26 21.17 15.62
N ILE A 413 0.44 20.61 16.51
CA ILE A 413 0.34 21.04 17.92
C ILE A 413 1.67 20.77 18.63
N VAL A 414 2.23 19.57 18.45
CA VAL A 414 3.52 19.21 19.08
C VAL A 414 4.62 20.13 18.59
N VAL A 415 4.66 20.47 17.31
CA VAL A 415 5.67 21.42 16.76
C VAL A 415 5.46 22.83 17.33
N ALA A 416 4.22 23.29 17.46
CA ALA A 416 3.91 24.61 17.99
C ALA A 416 4.30 24.74 19.48
N ASP A 417 4.08 23.68 20.28
CA ASP A 417 4.32 23.70 21.72
C ASP A 417 5.79 23.40 22.08
N PHE A 418 6.46 22.51 21.34
CA PHE A 418 7.79 22.01 21.71
C PHE A 418 8.89 22.32 20.66
N GLY A 419 8.53 22.67 19.45
CA GLY A 419 9.48 22.88 18.36
C GLY A 419 9.78 21.62 17.53
N TYR A 420 10.55 21.80 16.42
CA TYR A 420 10.84 20.73 15.47
C TYR A 420 11.82 19.68 16.00
N ALA A 421 12.85 20.07 16.75
CA ALA A 421 13.85 19.12 17.26
C ALA A 421 13.18 18.10 18.22
N GLU A 422 12.38 18.58 19.15
CA GLU A 422 11.62 17.77 20.10
C GLU A 422 10.56 16.93 19.40
N PHE A 423 9.90 17.48 18.40
CA PHE A 423 8.94 16.73 17.58
C PHE A 423 9.61 15.55 16.89
N PHE A 424 10.76 15.72 16.24
CA PHE A 424 11.48 14.62 15.60
C PHE A 424 12.03 13.60 16.60
N LEU A 425 12.43 14.04 17.79
CA LEU A 425 12.80 13.15 18.88
C LEU A 425 11.62 12.28 19.32
N ILE A 426 10.45 12.87 19.53
CA ILE A 426 9.21 12.17 19.89
C ILE A 426 8.85 11.19 18.76
N ALA A 427 8.89 11.61 17.50
CA ALA A 427 8.61 10.75 16.35
C ALA A 427 9.59 9.56 16.29
N GLY A 428 10.88 9.77 16.51
CA GLY A 428 11.87 8.69 16.60
C GLY A 428 11.58 7.72 17.73
N LEU A 429 11.21 8.22 18.92
CA LEU A 429 10.84 7.40 20.09
C LEU A 429 9.56 6.61 19.85
N MET A 430 8.60 7.12 19.07
CA MET A 430 7.41 6.38 18.66
C MET A 430 7.75 5.12 17.83
N GLY A 431 8.97 5.01 17.28
CA GLY A 431 9.45 3.79 16.63
C GLY A 431 9.89 2.69 17.61
N VAL A 432 10.18 3.02 18.88
CA VAL A 432 10.66 2.03 19.86
C VAL A 432 9.67 0.87 20.09
N PRO A 433 8.37 1.08 20.25
CA PRO A 433 7.41 -0.03 20.34
C PRO A 433 7.48 -0.99 19.15
N ALA A 434 7.65 -0.49 17.93
CA ALA A 434 7.77 -1.31 16.74
C ALA A 434 9.05 -2.19 16.78
N ILE A 435 10.18 -1.63 17.25
CA ILE A 435 11.44 -2.36 17.42
C ILE A 435 11.29 -3.48 18.45
N LEU A 436 10.71 -3.18 19.62
CA LEU A 436 10.50 -4.15 20.70
C LEU A 436 9.56 -5.29 20.25
N LEU A 437 8.49 -4.97 19.54
CA LEU A 437 7.55 -5.94 19.03
C LEU A 437 8.16 -6.79 17.92
N ALA A 438 8.89 -6.20 16.98
CA ALA A 438 9.60 -6.94 15.93
C ALA A 438 10.66 -7.89 16.54
N TRP A 439 11.40 -7.45 17.55
CA TRP A 439 12.33 -8.30 18.28
C TRP A 439 11.63 -9.46 18.99
N TYR A 440 10.49 -9.20 19.64
CA TYR A 440 9.69 -10.25 20.28
C TYR A 440 9.16 -11.26 19.25
N MET A 441 8.75 -10.80 18.05
CA MET A 441 8.32 -11.68 16.95
C MET A 441 9.44 -12.62 16.48
N ILE A 442 10.70 -12.17 16.48
CA ILE A 442 11.84 -13.05 16.19
C ILE A 442 11.96 -14.15 17.23
N ARG A 443 11.84 -13.83 18.52
CA ARG A 443 11.91 -14.80 19.62
C ARG A 443 10.78 -15.84 19.60
N LYS A 444 9.62 -15.46 19.07
CA LYS A 444 8.48 -16.37 18.89
C LYS A 444 8.43 -17.00 17.49
N GLY A 445 9.53 -16.89 16.73
CA GLY A 445 9.62 -17.29 15.33
C GLY A 445 9.18 -18.72 15.07
N GLU A 446 9.69 -19.70 15.81
CA GLU A 446 9.31 -21.12 15.64
C GLU A 446 7.81 -21.36 15.85
N ARG A 447 7.20 -20.70 16.84
CA ARG A 447 5.76 -20.79 17.08
C ARG A 447 4.96 -20.11 15.97
N LEU A 448 5.42 -18.98 15.46
CA LEU A 448 4.80 -18.30 14.34
C LEU A 448 4.88 -19.12 13.04
N ASP A 449 6.01 -19.79 12.78
CA ASP A 449 6.17 -20.66 11.61
C ASP A 449 5.27 -21.89 11.68
N ALA A 450 5.04 -22.42 12.88
CA ALA A 450 4.12 -23.54 13.08
C ALA A 450 2.64 -23.15 12.86
N LEU A 451 2.30 -21.87 13.05
CA LEU A 451 0.94 -21.31 12.91
C LEU A 451 0.68 -20.64 11.55
N ALA A 452 1.77 -20.34 10.79
CA ALA A 452 1.64 -19.73 9.46
C ALA A 452 0.97 -20.72 8.48
N PRO A 453 0.18 -20.21 7.50
CA PRO A 453 -0.46 -21.06 6.50
C PRO A 453 0.60 -21.85 5.72
N ARG A 454 0.56 -23.17 5.78
CA ARG A 454 1.42 -24.00 4.94
C ARG A 454 0.82 -24.07 3.55
N ALA A 455 1.65 -23.81 2.53
CA ALA A 455 1.27 -23.96 1.13
C ALA A 455 0.80 -25.40 0.77
N SER A 456 1.13 -26.38 1.61
CA SER A 456 0.83 -27.80 1.38
C SER A 456 -0.57 -28.26 1.83
N GLU A 457 -1.32 -27.46 2.59
CA GLU A 457 -2.68 -27.86 3.00
C GLU A 457 -3.77 -27.52 1.94
N ALA A 458 -3.37 -26.92 0.82
CA ALA A 458 -4.23 -26.66 -0.33
C ALA A 458 -4.27 -27.84 -1.34
N GLU A 459 -3.43 -28.87 -1.15
CA GLU A 459 -3.35 -30.05 -2.04
C GLU A 459 -3.94 -31.34 -1.42
N ALA A 460 -4.45 -31.28 -0.21
CA ALA A 460 -5.20 -32.36 0.44
C ALA A 460 -6.73 -32.00 0.56
#